data_ea6906f18101cfdbc049523975a16787
#
_entry.id   ea6906f18101cfdbc049523975a16787
#
_cell.length_a   1.000
_cell.length_b   1.000
_cell.length_c   1.000
_cell.angle_alpha   90.00
_cell.angle_beta   90.00
_cell.angle_gamma   90.00
#
_symmetry.space_group_name_H-M   'P 1'
#
loop_
_entity.id
_entity.type
_entity.pdbx_description
1 polymer ?
#
loop_
_entity_poly.entity_id
_entity_poly.type
_entity_poly.pdbx_seq_one_letter_code
_entity_poly.pdbx_strand_id
1 'polypeptide(L)'
;MTWLNLQKGSVSWLGIILITVSLISVQSQFSWLIAFPEKFFVPFDLFLNLIMDLMIKHLGWFFMGVSWLLEWPIKGVRVLLQSLPWVVISFVFCLVAFIASGWRLAVFAALACFYMVVIGYWSESMNTLSLVVISVPMAVGFGFVFGVWAFNSKRAEKFIMPMLDILQTVPAFAYLLLILMLFGFGTVVGLIASVLYSFPPMVRNTIIGLRRVPLEIIESGLMSGTTKGQLFWQVRIPNAKKQLLLGVNQTTMASLSMVIIASIIGGTADIGWEVLSQIRKAQFGESLLAGLVIALIAMLIDRITSGFAKHSSDYQTLTNNDLSRHAYWFVAISGSLLLYILAALIPIFDVWPREMEVNPARVMNEGLTYII
;
A
#
# COMPACT_ATOMS: atom_id res chain seq x y z
N MET A 1 4.11 16.90 -48.49
CA MET A 1 2.88 16.78 -47.61
C MET A 1 3.04 17.34 -46.19
N THR A 2 4.22 17.73 -45.77
CA THR A 2 4.56 18.19 -44.42
C THR A 2 4.35 19.70 -44.15
N TRP A 3 4.45 20.55 -45.13
CA TRP A 3 4.31 22.00 -44.98
C TRP A 3 2.87 22.49 -44.80
N LEU A 4 1.90 21.83 -45.42
CA LEU A 4 0.47 22.17 -45.31
C LEU A 4 -0.12 21.82 -43.93
N ASN A 5 0.45 20.86 -43.22
CA ASN A 5 0.03 20.52 -41.85
C ASN A 5 0.57 21.49 -40.79
N LEU A 6 1.74 22.05 -41.01
CA LEU A 6 2.31 23.07 -40.12
C LEU A 6 1.54 24.41 -40.21
N GLN A 7 1.10 24.82 -41.42
CA GLN A 7 0.26 26.00 -41.58
C GLN A 7 -1.13 25.84 -40.92
N LYS A 8 -1.75 24.69 -41.01
CA LYS A 8 -3.04 24.43 -40.31
C LYS A 8 -2.89 24.52 -38.80
N GLY A 9 -1.79 24.02 -38.24
CA GLY A 9 -1.52 24.13 -36.80
C GLY A 9 -1.35 25.57 -36.34
N SER A 10 -0.54 26.38 -37.08
CA SER A 10 -0.29 27.78 -36.73
C SER A 10 -1.54 28.66 -36.86
N VAL A 11 -2.37 28.42 -37.87
CA VAL A 11 -3.65 29.12 -38.03
C VAL A 11 -4.63 28.77 -36.90
N SER A 12 -4.65 27.51 -36.46
CA SER A 12 -5.49 27.08 -35.31
C SER A 12 -5.04 27.76 -34.01
N TRP A 13 -3.73 27.84 -33.76
CA TRP A 13 -3.19 28.53 -32.59
C TRP A 13 -3.45 30.02 -32.60
N LEU A 14 -3.31 30.69 -33.77
CA LEU A 14 -3.68 32.09 -33.93
C LEU A 14 -5.17 32.34 -33.68
N GLY A 15 -6.02 31.44 -34.16
CA GLY A 15 -7.47 31.47 -33.87
C GLY A 15 -7.78 31.36 -32.38
N ILE A 16 -7.16 30.42 -31.67
CA ILE A 16 -7.31 30.26 -30.23
C ILE A 16 -6.83 31.51 -29.48
N ILE A 17 -5.67 32.06 -29.83
CA ILE A 17 -5.13 33.26 -29.19
C ILE A 17 -6.06 34.48 -29.43
N LEU A 18 -6.56 34.67 -30.66
CA LEU A 18 -7.50 35.73 -30.99
C LEU A 18 -8.82 35.61 -30.21
N ILE A 19 -9.38 34.39 -30.12
CA ILE A 19 -10.60 34.15 -29.34
C ILE A 19 -10.33 34.44 -27.86
N THR A 20 -9.21 33.96 -27.31
CA THR A 20 -8.87 34.18 -25.91
C THR A 20 -8.70 35.67 -25.59
N VAL A 21 -7.97 36.41 -26.43
CA VAL A 21 -7.79 37.86 -26.27
C VAL A 21 -9.13 38.60 -26.39
N SER A 22 -9.99 38.22 -27.34
CA SER A 22 -11.34 38.80 -27.49
C SER A 22 -12.20 38.52 -26.27
N LEU A 23 -12.20 37.31 -25.73
CA LEU A 23 -12.92 36.94 -24.51
C LEU A 23 -12.40 37.73 -23.29
N ILE A 24 -11.08 37.89 -23.15
CA ILE A 24 -10.48 38.72 -22.10
C ILE A 24 -10.89 40.19 -22.23
N SER A 25 -10.96 40.73 -23.44
CA SER A 25 -11.35 42.12 -23.66
C SER A 25 -12.82 42.38 -23.34
N VAL A 26 -13.69 41.40 -23.49
CA VAL A 26 -15.14 41.52 -23.29
C VAL A 26 -15.56 41.05 -21.89
N GLN A 27 -14.68 40.40 -21.12
CA GLN A 27 -14.99 39.84 -19.80
C GLN A 27 -15.51 40.88 -18.79
N SER A 28 -15.09 42.13 -18.90
CA SER A 28 -15.55 43.23 -18.03
C SER A 28 -17.03 43.60 -18.25
N GLN A 29 -17.57 43.29 -19.41
CA GLN A 29 -18.99 43.58 -19.76
C GLN A 29 -19.90 42.40 -19.43
N PHE A 30 -19.36 41.17 -19.40
CA PHE A 30 -20.11 39.93 -19.13
C PHE A 30 -19.55 39.18 -17.94
N SER A 31 -20.09 39.43 -16.76
CA SER A 31 -19.65 38.80 -15.51
C SER A 31 -19.70 37.25 -15.54
N TRP A 32 -20.58 36.65 -16.35
CA TRP A 32 -20.70 35.22 -16.49
C TRP A 32 -19.52 34.55 -17.21
N LEU A 33 -18.68 35.33 -17.93
CA LEU A 33 -17.44 34.84 -18.55
C LEU A 33 -16.32 34.59 -17.53
N ILE A 34 -16.38 35.27 -16.37
CA ILE A 34 -15.39 35.16 -15.31
C ILE A 34 -15.88 34.23 -14.21
N ALA A 35 -17.13 34.40 -13.82
CA ALA A 35 -17.75 33.63 -12.75
C ALA A 35 -19.09 33.04 -13.22
N PHE A 36 -19.23 31.73 -13.01
CA PHE A 36 -20.50 31.08 -13.32
C PHE A 36 -21.61 31.71 -12.45
N PRO A 37 -22.76 32.09 -13.02
CA PRO A 37 -23.80 32.79 -12.27
C PRO A 37 -24.31 31.94 -11.11
N GLU A 38 -24.33 32.47 -9.90
CA GLU A 38 -24.76 31.78 -8.68
C GLU A 38 -26.16 31.17 -8.79
N LYS A 39 -27.03 31.79 -9.60
CA LYS A 39 -28.40 31.29 -9.86
C LYS A 39 -28.44 29.89 -10.49
N PHE A 40 -27.40 29.47 -11.17
CA PHE A 40 -27.27 28.15 -11.79
C PHE A 40 -26.41 27.18 -10.99
N PHE A 41 -25.92 27.59 -9.82
CA PHE A 41 -25.23 26.67 -8.92
C PHE A 41 -26.23 25.61 -8.42
N VAL A 42 -26.01 24.38 -8.83
CA VAL A 42 -26.71 23.25 -8.23
C VAL A 42 -26.07 23.01 -6.87
N PRO A 43 -26.78 23.08 -5.74
CA PRO A 43 -26.24 22.87 -4.42
C PRO A 43 -25.96 21.37 -4.20
N PHE A 44 -25.00 20.84 -4.94
CA PHE A 44 -24.61 19.43 -4.91
C PHE A 44 -23.99 19.04 -3.56
N ASP A 45 -23.35 19.98 -2.92
CA ASP A 45 -22.82 19.88 -1.56
C ASP A 45 -23.90 19.58 -0.52
N LEU A 46 -25.05 20.26 -0.58
CA LEU A 46 -26.19 19.99 0.30
C LEU A 46 -26.75 18.58 0.10
N PHE A 47 -26.83 18.13 -1.15
CA PHE A 47 -27.29 16.78 -1.46
C PHE A 47 -26.32 15.71 -0.93
N LEU A 48 -25.00 15.92 -1.11
CA LEU A 48 -24.00 15.00 -0.58
C LEU A 48 -23.98 14.99 0.95
N ASN A 49 -24.08 16.15 1.59
CA ASN A 49 -24.17 16.27 3.03
C ASN A 49 -25.40 15.53 3.58
N LEU A 50 -26.57 15.70 2.94
CA LEU A 50 -27.79 14.98 3.33
C LEU A 50 -27.59 13.45 3.24
N ILE A 51 -26.99 12.94 2.17
CA ILE A 51 -26.70 11.51 2.03
C ILE A 51 -25.75 11.05 3.16
N MET A 52 -24.70 11.81 3.44
CA MET A 52 -23.74 11.47 4.50
C MET A 52 -24.40 11.47 5.87
N ASP A 53 -25.22 12.47 6.19
CA ASP A 53 -25.96 12.53 7.44
C ASP A 53 -26.94 11.37 7.60
N LEU A 54 -27.63 11.00 6.53
CA LEU A 54 -28.51 9.82 6.52
C LEU A 54 -27.72 8.53 6.73
N MET A 55 -26.57 8.39 6.08
CA MET A 55 -25.69 7.23 6.25
C MET A 55 -25.16 7.14 7.68
N ILE A 56 -24.65 8.23 8.24
CA ILE A 56 -24.14 8.25 9.60
C ILE A 56 -25.27 7.97 10.60
N LYS A 57 -26.42 8.59 10.44
CA LYS A 57 -27.58 8.42 11.35
C LYS A 57 -28.13 6.99 11.37
N HIS A 58 -28.20 6.33 10.21
CA HIS A 58 -28.84 5.01 10.10
C HIS A 58 -27.85 3.86 10.14
N LEU A 59 -26.62 4.06 9.64
CA LEU A 59 -25.58 3.04 9.52
C LEU A 59 -24.39 3.28 10.47
N GLY A 60 -24.41 4.34 11.27
CA GLY A 60 -23.28 4.67 12.17
C GLY A 60 -22.92 3.54 13.13
N TRP A 61 -23.93 2.83 13.65
CA TRP A 61 -23.69 1.64 14.47
C TRP A 61 -22.94 0.54 13.72
N PHE A 62 -23.22 0.35 12.44
CA PHE A 62 -22.54 -0.60 11.58
C PHE A 62 -21.08 -0.19 11.36
N PHE A 63 -20.81 1.07 11.00
CA PHE A 63 -19.46 1.59 10.81
C PHE A 63 -18.63 1.52 12.11
N MET A 64 -19.23 1.85 13.25
CA MET A 64 -18.58 1.69 14.56
C MET A 64 -18.27 0.21 14.86
N GLY A 65 -19.19 -0.70 14.56
CA GLY A 65 -18.98 -2.14 14.75
C GLY A 65 -17.84 -2.67 13.86
N VAL A 66 -17.79 -2.25 12.60
CA VAL A 66 -16.69 -2.58 11.68
C VAL A 66 -15.38 -1.98 12.17
N SER A 67 -15.36 -0.73 12.62
CA SER A 67 -14.17 -0.10 13.21
C SER A 67 -13.66 -0.90 14.39
N TRP A 68 -14.51 -1.25 15.33
CA TRP A 68 -14.16 -2.05 16.50
C TRP A 68 -13.57 -3.41 16.09
N LEU A 69 -14.21 -4.10 15.14
CA LEU A 69 -13.73 -5.40 14.65
C LEU A 69 -12.34 -5.31 14.00
N LEU A 70 -12.09 -4.27 13.20
CA LEU A 70 -10.82 -4.08 12.50
C LEU A 70 -9.72 -3.52 13.40
N GLU A 71 -10.07 -2.81 14.45
CA GLU A 71 -9.11 -2.25 15.40
C GLU A 71 -8.40 -3.33 16.22
N TRP A 72 -9.07 -4.44 16.54
CA TRP A 72 -8.51 -5.54 17.30
C TRP A 72 -7.28 -6.18 16.66
N PRO A 73 -7.31 -6.63 15.42
CA PRO A 73 -6.12 -7.20 14.78
C PRO A 73 -5.00 -6.16 14.62
N ILE A 74 -5.34 -4.89 14.35
CA ILE A 74 -4.32 -3.82 14.25
C ILE A 74 -3.62 -3.64 15.60
N LYS A 75 -4.39 -3.51 16.69
CA LYS A 75 -3.84 -3.40 18.05
C LYS A 75 -3.03 -4.64 18.42
N GLY A 76 -3.50 -5.83 18.09
CA GLY A 76 -2.80 -7.08 18.36
C GLY A 76 -1.43 -7.13 17.69
N VAL A 77 -1.35 -6.83 16.39
CA VAL A 77 -0.07 -6.79 15.66
C VAL A 77 0.83 -5.67 16.16
N ARG A 78 0.26 -4.48 16.45
CA ARG A 78 1.02 -3.36 17.00
C ARG A 78 1.66 -3.73 18.34
N VAL A 79 0.89 -4.27 19.28
CA VAL A 79 1.39 -4.71 20.58
C VAL A 79 2.48 -5.77 20.40
N LEU A 80 2.25 -6.75 19.52
CA LEU A 80 3.25 -7.78 19.22
C LEU A 80 4.57 -7.17 18.72
N LEU A 81 4.51 -6.26 17.74
CA LEU A 81 5.70 -5.61 17.18
C LEU A 81 6.40 -4.67 18.16
N GLN A 82 5.67 -4.03 19.07
CA GLN A 82 6.24 -3.10 20.05
C GLN A 82 6.72 -3.80 21.33
N SER A 83 6.19 -4.98 21.65
CA SER A 83 6.61 -5.76 22.83
C SER A 83 7.84 -6.62 22.60
N LEU A 84 8.22 -6.84 21.33
CA LEU A 84 9.44 -7.59 21.00
C LEU A 84 10.65 -6.67 20.94
N PRO A 85 11.82 -7.11 21.47
CA PRO A 85 13.07 -6.39 21.32
C PRO A 85 13.38 -6.04 19.86
N TRP A 86 13.90 -4.85 19.63
CA TRP A 86 14.22 -4.39 18.27
C TRP A 86 15.17 -5.32 17.52
N VAL A 87 16.10 -5.96 18.24
CA VAL A 87 17.04 -6.93 17.67
C VAL A 87 16.33 -8.17 17.14
N VAL A 88 15.30 -8.65 17.84
CA VAL A 88 14.52 -9.82 17.41
C VAL A 88 13.76 -9.51 16.11
N ILE A 89 13.09 -8.37 16.06
CA ILE A 89 12.35 -7.95 14.86
C ILE A 89 13.32 -7.73 13.68
N SER A 90 14.44 -7.06 13.92
CA SER A 90 15.48 -6.85 12.90
C SER A 90 16.02 -8.18 12.37
N PHE A 91 16.26 -9.16 13.25
CA PHE A 91 16.69 -10.50 12.85
C PHE A 91 15.64 -11.21 11.98
N VAL A 92 14.36 -11.14 12.35
CA VAL A 92 13.28 -11.72 11.54
C VAL A 92 13.22 -11.06 10.15
N PHE A 93 13.34 -9.74 10.06
CA PHE A 93 13.42 -9.04 8.77
C PHE A 93 14.64 -9.47 7.94
N CYS A 94 15.81 -9.58 8.57
CA CYS A 94 17.02 -10.05 7.89
C CYS A 94 16.87 -11.48 7.39
N LEU A 95 16.26 -12.37 8.17
CA LEU A 95 16.02 -13.75 7.79
C LEU A 95 15.03 -13.85 6.63
N VAL A 96 13.91 -13.15 6.71
CA VAL A 96 12.91 -13.10 5.62
C VAL A 96 13.52 -12.54 4.36
N ALA A 97 14.31 -11.47 4.46
CA ALA A 97 15.04 -10.87 3.35
C ALA A 97 16.06 -11.84 2.75
N PHE A 98 16.79 -12.58 3.60
CA PHE A 98 17.73 -13.62 3.16
C PHE A 98 17.04 -14.72 2.36
N ILE A 99 15.92 -15.23 2.87
CA ILE A 99 15.12 -16.26 2.19
C ILE A 99 14.55 -15.74 0.87
N ALA A 100 14.13 -14.47 0.81
CA ALA A 100 13.52 -13.88 -0.37
C ALA A 100 14.52 -13.61 -1.50
N SER A 101 15.73 -13.10 -1.20
CA SER A 101 16.67 -12.64 -2.25
C SER A 101 18.16 -12.76 -1.85
N GLY A 102 18.46 -13.52 -0.81
CA GLY A 102 19.83 -13.81 -0.38
C GLY A 102 20.48 -12.72 0.47
N TRP A 103 21.82 -12.86 0.70
CA TRP A 103 22.57 -12.10 1.68
C TRP A 103 22.58 -10.57 1.45
N ARG A 104 22.54 -10.14 0.17
CA ARG A 104 22.54 -8.69 -0.16
C ARG A 104 21.31 -7.98 0.38
N LEU A 105 20.15 -8.62 0.26
CA LEU A 105 18.92 -8.08 0.80
C LEU A 105 18.86 -8.16 2.33
N ALA A 106 19.46 -9.20 2.92
CA ALA A 106 19.58 -9.31 4.37
C ALA A 106 20.44 -8.18 4.97
N VAL A 107 21.57 -7.84 4.33
CA VAL A 107 22.39 -6.70 4.74
C VAL A 107 21.62 -5.38 4.60
N PHE A 108 20.89 -5.20 3.50
CA PHE A 108 20.04 -4.01 3.32
C PHE A 108 18.97 -3.91 4.43
N ALA A 109 18.34 -5.03 4.78
CA ALA A 109 17.36 -5.10 5.87
C ALA A 109 17.98 -4.73 7.22
N ALA A 110 19.18 -5.26 7.51
CA ALA A 110 19.91 -4.92 8.73
C ALA A 110 20.23 -3.42 8.83
N LEU A 111 20.72 -2.83 7.73
CA LEU A 111 21.03 -1.40 7.68
C LEU A 111 19.77 -0.53 7.79
N ALA A 112 18.66 -0.93 7.15
CA ALA A 112 17.40 -0.22 7.25
C ALA A 112 16.83 -0.26 8.68
N CYS A 113 16.81 -1.43 9.34
CA CYS A 113 16.38 -1.54 10.73
C CYS A 113 17.28 -0.76 11.68
N PHE A 114 18.61 -0.85 11.49
CA PHE A 114 19.56 -0.08 12.29
C PHE A 114 19.35 1.43 12.13
N TYR A 115 19.11 1.91 10.91
CA TYR A 115 18.79 3.31 10.66
C TYR A 115 17.56 3.76 11.43
N MET A 116 16.45 2.97 11.38
CA MET A 116 15.21 3.29 12.10
C MET A 116 15.40 3.42 13.60
N VAL A 117 16.24 2.55 14.16
CA VAL A 117 16.55 2.52 15.60
C VAL A 117 17.41 3.71 15.99
N VAL A 118 18.51 3.99 15.25
CA VAL A 118 19.48 5.05 15.56
C VAL A 118 18.87 6.44 15.42
N ILE A 119 17.95 6.65 14.45
CA ILE A 119 17.27 7.93 14.26
C ILE A 119 16.08 8.11 15.26
N GLY A 120 15.69 7.07 15.99
CA GLY A 120 14.62 7.14 16.98
C GLY A 120 13.19 7.00 16.42
N TYR A 121 13.02 6.56 15.16
CA TYR A 121 11.71 6.35 14.52
C TYR A 121 11.26 4.88 14.51
N TRP A 122 11.77 4.06 15.43
CA TRP A 122 11.42 2.65 15.51
C TRP A 122 9.93 2.42 15.82
N SER A 123 9.39 3.13 16.82
CA SER A 123 8.00 2.98 17.26
C SER A 123 7.00 3.32 16.17
N GLU A 124 7.21 4.46 15.50
CA GLU A 124 6.38 4.95 14.40
C GLU A 124 6.45 4.02 13.18
N SER A 125 7.64 3.46 12.94
CA SER A 125 7.85 2.45 11.89
C SER A 125 7.06 1.17 12.18
N MET A 126 7.05 0.68 13.42
CA MET A 126 6.28 -0.49 13.83
C MET A 126 4.76 -0.25 13.76
N ASN A 127 4.31 0.96 14.07
CA ASN A 127 2.90 1.36 13.87
C ASN A 127 2.50 1.26 12.40
N THR A 128 3.26 1.87 11.51
CA THR A 128 3.01 1.81 10.06
C THR A 128 3.07 0.37 9.54
N LEU A 129 4.06 -0.39 10.00
CA LEU A 129 4.22 -1.79 9.62
C LEU A 129 3.03 -2.64 10.07
N SER A 130 2.46 -2.38 11.25
CA SER A 130 1.29 -3.09 11.76
C SER A 130 0.07 -2.96 10.82
N LEU A 131 -0.11 -1.78 10.23
CA LEU A 131 -1.13 -1.54 9.21
C LEU A 131 -0.85 -2.31 7.92
N VAL A 132 0.39 -2.30 7.45
CA VAL A 132 0.79 -3.02 6.23
C VAL A 132 0.60 -4.53 6.37
N VAL A 133 1.01 -5.09 7.52
CA VAL A 133 0.89 -6.53 7.82
C VAL A 133 -0.56 -7.01 7.77
N ILE A 134 -1.53 -6.15 8.06
CA ILE A 134 -2.96 -6.50 8.00
C ILE A 134 -3.57 -6.12 6.66
N SER A 135 -3.27 -4.92 6.13
CA SER A 135 -3.90 -4.42 4.90
C SER A 135 -3.53 -5.26 3.68
N VAL A 136 -2.27 -5.72 3.58
CA VAL A 136 -1.82 -6.51 2.43
C VAL A 136 -2.53 -7.87 2.35
N PRO A 137 -2.55 -8.73 3.39
CA PRO A 137 -3.30 -9.99 3.32
C PRO A 137 -4.79 -9.79 3.08
N MET A 138 -5.41 -8.76 3.67
CA MET A 138 -6.81 -8.43 3.42
C MET A 138 -7.05 -8.05 1.95
N ALA A 139 -6.23 -7.15 1.39
CA ALA A 139 -6.35 -6.72 0.01
C ALA A 139 -6.11 -7.88 -0.98
N VAL A 140 -5.10 -8.72 -0.71
CA VAL A 140 -4.82 -9.94 -1.48
C VAL A 140 -5.99 -10.92 -1.38
N GLY A 141 -6.51 -11.15 -0.18
CA GLY A 141 -7.65 -12.05 0.06
C GLY A 141 -8.90 -11.58 -0.68
N PHE A 142 -9.31 -10.33 -0.49
CA PHE A 142 -10.44 -9.75 -1.21
C PHE A 142 -10.21 -9.76 -2.73
N GLY A 143 -9.02 -9.35 -3.17
CA GLY A 143 -8.68 -9.34 -4.60
C GLY A 143 -8.72 -10.74 -5.21
N PHE A 144 -8.25 -11.75 -4.50
CA PHE A 144 -8.33 -13.15 -4.93
C PHE A 144 -9.78 -13.63 -5.03
N VAL A 145 -10.59 -13.41 -3.99
CA VAL A 145 -12.01 -13.84 -3.95
C VAL A 145 -12.82 -13.18 -5.06
N PHE A 146 -12.72 -11.85 -5.21
CA PHE A 146 -13.40 -11.13 -6.29
C PHE A 146 -12.87 -11.54 -7.68
N GLY A 147 -11.56 -11.82 -7.80
CA GLY A 147 -10.95 -12.31 -9.03
C GLY A 147 -11.47 -13.68 -9.44
N VAL A 148 -11.58 -14.62 -8.48
CA VAL A 148 -12.16 -15.95 -8.71
C VAL A 148 -13.64 -15.85 -9.06
N TRP A 149 -14.39 -14.98 -8.39
CA TRP A 149 -15.79 -14.74 -8.70
C TRP A 149 -15.99 -14.21 -10.12
N ALA A 150 -15.20 -13.20 -10.51
CA ALA A 150 -15.23 -12.66 -11.87
C ALA A 150 -14.79 -13.69 -12.92
N PHE A 151 -13.79 -14.52 -12.61
CA PHE A 151 -13.35 -15.61 -13.48
C PHE A 151 -14.46 -16.64 -13.74
N ASN A 152 -15.22 -17.01 -12.71
CA ASN A 152 -16.28 -18.03 -12.79
C ASN A 152 -17.60 -17.50 -13.40
N SER A 153 -17.84 -16.18 -13.40
CA SER A 153 -19.11 -15.58 -13.83
C SER A 153 -18.89 -14.34 -14.71
N LYS A 154 -19.26 -14.44 -15.99
CA LYS A 154 -19.24 -13.29 -16.92
C LYS A 154 -20.08 -12.11 -16.44
N ARG A 155 -21.16 -12.36 -15.69
CA ARG A 155 -21.98 -11.28 -15.10
C ARG A 155 -21.21 -10.56 -13.99
N ALA A 156 -20.57 -11.32 -13.12
CA ALA A 156 -19.73 -10.75 -12.05
C ALA A 156 -18.56 -9.94 -12.64
N GLU A 157 -17.88 -10.47 -13.65
CA GLU A 157 -16.81 -9.75 -14.35
C GLU A 157 -17.29 -8.42 -14.93
N LYS A 158 -18.44 -8.42 -15.64
CA LYS A 158 -19.00 -7.22 -16.26
C LYS A 158 -19.36 -6.14 -15.22
N PHE A 159 -19.63 -6.52 -13.98
CA PHE A 159 -19.90 -5.59 -12.89
C PHE A 159 -18.61 -5.17 -12.15
N ILE A 160 -17.75 -6.14 -11.85
CA ILE A 160 -16.53 -5.91 -11.05
C ILE A 160 -15.52 -5.03 -11.83
N MET A 161 -15.30 -5.30 -13.12
CA MET A 161 -14.28 -4.57 -13.88
C MET A 161 -14.49 -3.05 -13.94
N PRO A 162 -15.68 -2.52 -14.26
CA PRO A 162 -15.93 -1.09 -14.21
C PRO A 162 -15.82 -0.50 -12.80
N MET A 163 -16.22 -1.26 -11.75
CA MET A 163 -16.04 -0.84 -10.36
C MET A 163 -14.55 -0.67 -10.01
N LEU A 164 -13.69 -1.59 -10.46
CA LEU A 164 -12.23 -1.46 -10.27
C LEU A 164 -11.67 -0.26 -11.04
N ASP A 165 -12.17 -0.01 -12.25
CA ASP A 165 -11.76 1.15 -13.05
C ASP A 165 -12.09 2.46 -12.32
N ILE A 166 -13.30 2.58 -11.75
CA ILE A 166 -13.70 3.73 -10.93
C ILE A 166 -12.76 3.88 -9.72
N LEU A 167 -12.50 2.80 -8.97
CA LEU A 167 -11.61 2.85 -7.80
C LEU A 167 -10.18 3.27 -8.13
N GLN A 168 -9.70 3.02 -9.35
CA GLN A 168 -8.35 3.39 -9.78
C GLN A 168 -8.28 4.75 -10.47
N THR A 169 -9.39 5.26 -11.02
CA THR A 169 -9.44 6.57 -11.67
C THR A 169 -9.77 7.70 -10.70
N VAL A 170 -10.56 7.42 -9.67
CA VAL A 170 -10.86 8.40 -8.62
C VAL A 170 -9.60 8.68 -7.79
N PRO A 171 -9.24 9.95 -7.58
CA PRO A 171 -8.10 10.28 -6.72
C PRO A 171 -8.22 9.64 -5.34
N ALA A 172 -7.15 9.01 -4.87
CA ALA A 172 -7.13 8.29 -3.60
C ALA A 172 -7.60 9.14 -2.40
N PHE A 173 -7.28 10.43 -2.41
CA PHE A 173 -7.73 11.37 -1.40
C PHE A 173 -9.25 11.54 -1.33
N ALA A 174 -9.96 11.45 -2.47
CA ALA A 174 -11.39 11.68 -2.51
C ALA A 174 -12.16 10.63 -1.70
N TYR A 175 -11.86 9.34 -1.89
CA TYR A 175 -12.52 8.31 -1.09
C TYR A 175 -11.91 8.14 0.30
N LEU A 176 -10.64 8.54 0.51
CA LEU A 176 -10.06 8.58 1.86
C LEU A 176 -10.83 9.55 2.76
N LEU A 177 -11.19 10.74 2.25
CA LEU A 177 -12.01 11.70 3.00
C LEU A 177 -13.40 11.14 3.30
N LEU A 178 -14.02 10.43 2.33
CA LEU A 178 -15.31 9.77 2.55
C LEU A 178 -15.23 8.72 3.65
N ILE A 179 -14.19 7.88 3.64
CA ILE A 179 -13.94 6.86 4.67
C ILE A 179 -13.72 7.52 6.03
N LEU A 180 -12.96 8.63 6.06
CA LEU A 180 -12.71 9.40 7.28
C LEU A 180 -14.02 9.93 7.90
N MET A 181 -14.94 10.41 7.07
CA MET A 181 -16.25 10.89 7.54
C MET A 181 -17.13 9.76 8.11
N LEU A 182 -17.02 8.54 7.55
CA LEU A 182 -17.82 7.39 7.99
C LEU A 182 -17.24 6.68 9.23
N PHE A 183 -15.91 6.58 9.32
CA PHE A 183 -15.23 5.79 10.34
C PHE A 183 -14.51 6.63 11.41
N GLY A 184 -14.44 7.96 11.23
CA GLY A 184 -13.70 8.87 12.10
C GLY A 184 -12.19 8.85 11.86
N PHE A 185 -11.43 9.58 12.68
CA PHE A 185 -9.98 9.58 12.65
C PHE A 185 -9.43 8.32 13.30
N GLY A 186 -8.38 7.74 12.73
CA GLY A 186 -7.69 6.60 13.33
C GLY A 186 -7.10 5.62 12.32
N THR A 187 -6.45 4.59 12.84
CA THR A 187 -5.73 3.56 12.05
C THR A 187 -6.67 2.74 11.17
N VAL A 188 -7.94 2.59 11.54
CA VAL A 188 -8.94 1.84 10.77
C VAL A 188 -9.23 2.49 9.42
N VAL A 189 -9.27 3.82 9.37
CA VAL A 189 -9.43 4.57 8.10
C VAL A 189 -8.29 4.24 7.15
N GLY A 190 -7.06 4.24 7.65
CA GLY A 190 -5.88 3.88 6.88
C GLY A 190 -5.94 2.44 6.36
N LEU A 191 -6.42 1.51 7.19
CA LEU A 191 -6.60 0.11 6.79
C LEU A 191 -7.63 -0.02 5.67
N ILE A 192 -8.83 0.52 5.85
CA ILE A 192 -9.92 0.41 4.86
C ILE A 192 -9.53 1.06 3.54
N ALA A 193 -8.98 2.29 3.60
CA ALA A 193 -8.52 2.99 2.42
C ALA A 193 -7.43 2.23 1.68
N SER A 194 -6.48 1.66 2.42
CA SER A 194 -5.39 0.86 1.87
C SER A 194 -5.91 -0.40 1.17
N VAL A 195 -6.83 -1.12 1.79
CA VAL A 195 -7.44 -2.32 1.19
C VAL A 195 -8.21 -1.96 -0.07
N LEU A 196 -9.07 -0.93 -0.04
CA LEU A 196 -9.87 -0.50 -1.20
C LEU A 196 -9.02 -0.03 -2.38
N TYR A 197 -7.90 0.65 -2.10
CA TYR A 197 -6.99 1.10 -3.14
C TYR A 197 -6.19 -0.03 -3.77
N SER A 198 -5.80 -1.00 -2.97
CA SER A 198 -4.78 -1.98 -3.36
C SER A 198 -5.30 -3.32 -3.86
N PHE A 199 -6.58 -3.70 -3.62
CA PHE A 199 -7.08 -4.99 -4.10
C PHE A 199 -7.30 -5.11 -5.62
N PRO A 200 -7.54 -4.04 -6.42
CA PRO A 200 -7.81 -4.15 -7.86
C PRO A 200 -6.71 -4.86 -8.67
N PRO A 201 -5.40 -4.61 -8.47
CA PRO A 201 -4.35 -5.36 -9.14
C PRO A 201 -4.44 -6.87 -8.92
N MET A 202 -4.78 -7.29 -7.69
CA MET A 202 -4.93 -8.72 -7.38
C MET A 202 -6.11 -9.35 -8.13
N VAL A 203 -7.27 -8.65 -8.19
CA VAL A 203 -8.42 -9.12 -8.97
C VAL A 203 -8.03 -9.38 -10.42
N ARG A 204 -7.41 -8.39 -11.07
CA ARG A 204 -7.00 -8.48 -12.48
C ARG A 204 -6.00 -9.59 -12.71
N ASN A 205 -4.97 -9.68 -11.87
CA ASN A 205 -3.97 -10.73 -11.98
C ASN A 205 -4.54 -12.13 -11.70
N THR A 206 -5.53 -12.25 -10.83
CA THR A 206 -6.23 -13.51 -10.59
C THR A 206 -7.01 -13.97 -11.84
N ILE A 207 -7.77 -13.07 -12.45
CA ILE A 207 -8.51 -13.37 -13.68
C ILE A 207 -7.54 -13.77 -14.81
N ILE A 208 -6.50 -12.98 -15.03
CA ILE A 208 -5.50 -13.22 -16.08
C ILE A 208 -4.77 -14.54 -15.83
N GLY A 209 -4.34 -14.78 -14.60
CA GLY A 209 -3.60 -16.01 -14.24
C GLY A 209 -4.41 -17.26 -14.48
N LEU A 210 -5.68 -17.28 -14.04
CA LEU A 210 -6.57 -18.42 -14.23
C LEU A 210 -6.97 -18.66 -15.70
N ARG A 211 -7.04 -17.59 -16.51
CA ARG A 211 -7.35 -17.70 -17.95
C ARG A 211 -6.16 -18.13 -18.80
N ARG A 212 -4.94 -17.82 -18.36
CA ARG A 212 -3.71 -18.17 -19.10
C ARG A 212 -3.24 -19.60 -18.88
N VAL A 213 -3.92 -20.40 -18.06
CA VAL A 213 -3.58 -21.81 -17.89
C VAL A 213 -3.81 -22.53 -19.24
N PRO A 214 -2.79 -23.22 -19.80
CA PRO A 214 -2.90 -23.92 -21.07
C PRO A 214 -4.03 -24.95 -21.08
N LEU A 215 -4.74 -25.04 -22.20
CA LEU A 215 -5.89 -25.93 -22.33
C LEU A 215 -5.49 -27.41 -22.18
N GLU A 216 -4.30 -27.76 -22.69
CA GLU A 216 -3.73 -29.11 -22.59
C GLU A 216 -3.58 -29.59 -21.14
N ILE A 217 -3.19 -28.67 -20.24
CA ILE A 217 -3.07 -28.97 -18.80
C ILE A 217 -4.45 -29.19 -18.17
N ILE A 218 -5.43 -28.40 -18.60
CA ILE A 218 -6.81 -28.52 -18.13
C ILE A 218 -7.43 -29.85 -18.60
N GLU A 219 -7.26 -30.19 -19.88
CA GLU A 219 -7.73 -31.44 -20.48
C GLU A 219 -7.07 -32.67 -19.83
N SER A 220 -5.76 -32.62 -19.60
CA SER A 220 -5.03 -33.68 -18.89
C SER A 220 -5.60 -33.91 -17.48
N GLY A 221 -5.88 -32.81 -16.77
CA GLY A 221 -6.54 -32.88 -15.45
C GLY A 221 -7.93 -33.54 -15.53
N LEU A 222 -8.75 -33.14 -16.52
CA LEU A 222 -10.08 -33.73 -16.73
C LEU A 222 -10.03 -35.20 -17.08
N MET A 223 -9.09 -35.61 -17.96
CA MET A 223 -8.88 -37.02 -18.33
C MET A 223 -8.43 -37.88 -17.14
N SER A 224 -7.73 -37.27 -16.18
CA SER A 224 -7.37 -37.94 -14.92
C SER A 224 -8.55 -38.08 -13.92
N GLY A 225 -9.76 -37.70 -14.33
CA GLY A 225 -10.97 -37.84 -13.49
C GLY A 225 -11.10 -36.81 -12.37
N THR A 226 -10.42 -35.65 -12.46
CA THR A 226 -10.51 -34.63 -11.42
C THR A 226 -11.90 -34.01 -11.33
N THR A 227 -12.37 -33.78 -10.11
CA THR A 227 -13.57 -32.96 -9.84
C THR A 227 -13.29 -31.49 -10.16
N LYS A 228 -14.35 -30.68 -10.31
CA LYS A 228 -14.21 -29.22 -10.55
C LYS A 228 -13.36 -28.53 -9.48
N GLY A 229 -13.50 -28.91 -8.23
CA GLY A 229 -12.71 -28.37 -7.11
C GLY A 229 -11.23 -28.78 -7.21
N GLN A 230 -10.94 -30.04 -7.50
CA GLN A 230 -9.58 -30.54 -7.71
C GLN A 230 -8.92 -29.85 -8.91
N LEU A 231 -9.65 -29.73 -10.03
CA LEU A 231 -9.18 -29.02 -11.21
C LEU A 231 -8.81 -27.56 -10.88
N PHE A 232 -9.61 -26.88 -10.07
CA PHE A 232 -9.34 -25.51 -9.66
C PHE A 232 -8.11 -25.42 -8.74
N TRP A 233 -8.11 -26.15 -7.62
CA TRP A 233 -7.07 -26.01 -6.59
C TRP A 233 -5.76 -26.72 -6.91
N GLN A 234 -5.81 -27.88 -7.57
CA GLN A 234 -4.64 -28.73 -7.84
C GLN A 234 -4.04 -28.50 -9.22
N VAL A 235 -4.82 -27.97 -10.18
CA VAL A 235 -4.34 -27.75 -11.53
C VAL A 235 -4.26 -26.27 -11.87
N ARG A 236 -5.36 -25.51 -11.78
CA ARG A 236 -5.38 -24.11 -12.23
C ARG A 236 -4.56 -23.20 -11.32
N ILE A 237 -4.73 -23.26 -10.01
CA ILE A 237 -4.02 -22.39 -9.05
C ILE A 237 -2.50 -22.58 -9.12
N PRO A 238 -1.94 -23.80 -9.08
CA PRO A 238 -0.49 -23.99 -9.21
C PRO A 238 0.09 -23.45 -10.53
N ASN A 239 -0.64 -23.66 -11.64
CA ASN A 239 -0.20 -23.14 -12.95
C ASN A 239 -0.35 -21.62 -13.10
N ALA A 240 -1.30 -21.00 -12.37
CA ALA A 240 -1.48 -19.55 -12.30
C ALA A 240 -0.54 -18.86 -11.31
N LYS A 241 0.23 -19.61 -10.50
CA LYS A 241 1.02 -19.12 -9.36
C LYS A 241 1.89 -17.92 -9.69
N LYS A 242 2.58 -17.92 -10.83
CA LYS A 242 3.45 -16.83 -11.27
C LYS A 242 2.66 -15.52 -11.42
N GLN A 243 1.49 -15.57 -12.05
CA GLN A 243 0.64 -14.41 -12.26
C GLN A 243 -0.01 -13.95 -10.95
N LEU A 244 -0.42 -14.89 -10.10
CA LEU A 244 -0.97 -14.59 -8.76
C LEU A 244 0.07 -13.87 -7.89
N LEU A 245 1.32 -14.34 -7.86
CA LEU A 245 2.39 -13.70 -7.10
C LEU A 245 2.74 -12.31 -7.65
N LEU A 246 2.64 -12.09 -8.97
CA LEU A 246 2.75 -10.75 -9.54
C LEU A 246 1.61 -9.85 -9.01
N GLY A 247 0.38 -10.39 -8.93
CA GLY A 247 -0.74 -9.70 -8.32
C GLY A 247 -0.49 -9.34 -6.85
N VAL A 248 0.03 -10.28 -6.06
CA VAL A 248 0.42 -10.04 -4.66
C VAL A 248 1.44 -8.91 -4.56
N ASN A 249 2.50 -8.93 -5.38
CA ASN A 249 3.53 -7.90 -5.37
C ASN A 249 2.95 -6.52 -5.69
N GLN A 250 2.15 -6.40 -6.75
CA GLN A 250 1.51 -5.14 -7.14
C GLN A 250 0.55 -4.63 -6.06
N THR A 251 -0.23 -5.52 -5.45
CA THR A 251 -1.14 -5.20 -4.34
C THR A 251 -0.37 -4.71 -3.12
N THR A 252 0.74 -5.35 -2.78
CA THR A 252 1.60 -4.94 -1.66
C THR A 252 2.14 -3.53 -1.87
N MET A 253 2.65 -3.22 -3.07
CA MET A 253 3.15 -1.88 -3.40
C MET A 253 2.06 -0.82 -3.32
N ALA A 254 0.88 -1.10 -3.88
CA ALA A 254 -0.26 -0.20 -3.82
C ALA A 254 -0.75 0.01 -2.37
N SER A 255 -0.84 -1.06 -1.57
CA SER A 255 -1.23 -1.00 -0.16
C SER A 255 -0.27 -0.13 0.66
N LEU A 256 1.03 -0.33 0.47
CA LEU A 256 2.06 0.42 1.18
C LEU A 256 1.99 1.93 0.86
N SER A 257 1.83 2.28 -0.42
CA SER A 257 1.65 3.67 -0.85
C SER A 257 0.42 4.30 -0.19
N MET A 258 -0.69 3.57 -0.13
CA MET A 258 -1.93 4.09 0.45
C MET A 258 -1.88 4.18 1.98
N VAL A 259 -1.22 3.22 2.66
CA VAL A 259 -1.00 3.29 4.12
C VAL A 259 -0.25 4.58 4.49
N ILE A 260 0.80 4.92 3.73
CA ILE A 260 1.58 6.14 3.97
C ILE A 260 0.70 7.39 3.77
N ILE A 261 -0.04 7.47 2.67
CA ILE A 261 -0.95 8.59 2.39
C ILE A 261 -2.01 8.72 3.49
N ALA A 262 -2.61 7.60 3.89
CA ALA A 262 -3.64 7.59 4.91
C ALA A 262 -3.09 7.96 6.30
N SER A 263 -1.85 7.57 6.62
CA SER A 263 -1.21 7.93 7.90
C SER A 263 -0.89 9.43 7.99
N ILE A 264 -0.64 10.09 6.86
CA ILE A 264 -0.46 11.55 6.80
C ILE A 264 -1.76 12.28 7.17
N ILE A 265 -2.92 11.78 6.75
CA ILE A 265 -4.22 12.49 6.91
C ILE A 265 -4.96 12.04 8.16
N GLY A 266 -5.02 10.74 8.40
CA GLY A 266 -5.84 10.13 9.46
C GLY A 266 -5.05 9.46 10.57
N GLY A 267 -3.72 9.35 10.45
CA GLY A 267 -2.84 8.75 11.44
C GLY A 267 -2.61 9.67 12.65
N THR A 268 -2.23 9.08 13.78
CA THR A 268 -1.92 9.81 15.00
C THR A 268 -0.55 9.48 15.59
N ALA A 269 0.07 8.37 15.14
CA ALA A 269 1.33 7.87 15.71
C ALA A 269 2.17 7.08 14.69
N ASP A 270 1.85 7.19 13.41
CA ASP A 270 2.53 6.49 12.32
C ASP A 270 3.63 7.36 11.72
N ILE A 271 4.58 6.75 11.01
CA ILE A 271 5.70 7.49 10.43
C ILE A 271 5.26 8.57 9.42
N GLY A 272 4.14 8.37 8.70
CA GLY A 272 3.59 9.39 7.80
C GLY A 272 3.05 10.60 8.55
N TRP A 273 2.43 10.41 9.71
CA TRP A 273 2.01 11.51 10.59
C TRP A 273 3.23 12.31 11.09
N GLU A 274 4.33 11.61 11.42
CA GLU A 274 5.55 12.27 11.87
C GLU A 274 6.12 13.18 10.78
N VAL A 275 6.20 12.72 9.53
CA VAL A 275 6.62 13.55 8.39
C VAL A 275 5.79 14.84 8.32
N LEU A 276 4.45 14.74 8.36
CA LEU A 276 3.57 15.90 8.27
C LEU A 276 3.70 16.82 9.50
N SER A 277 3.79 16.23 10.70
CA SER A 277 3.96 16.96 11.95
C SER A 277 5.21 17.84 11.93
N GLN A 278 6.34 17.28 11.47
CA GLN A 278 7.61 17.99 11.39
C GLN A 278 7.60 19.07 10.30
N ILE A 279 6.94 18.83 9.15
CA ILE A 279 6.74 19.87 8.12
C ILE A 279 5.94 21.05 8.70
N ARG A 280 4.87 20.78 9.44
CA ARG A 280 4.03 21.83 10.05
C ARG A 280 4.79 22.66 11.10
N LYS A 281 5.79 22.07 11.76
CA LYS A 281 6.68 22.74 12.69
C LYS A 281 7.87 23.45 12.01
N ALA A 282 7.95 23.42 10.66
CA ALA A 282 9.09 23.89 9.87
C ALA A 282 10.43 23.19 10.21
N GLN A 283 10.34 21.94 10.72
CA GLN A 283 11.49 21.08 11.02
C GLN A 283 11.77 20.17 9.84
N PHE A 284 12.30 20.74 8.76
CA PHE A 284 12.48 20.03 7.50
C PHE A 284 13.49 18.87 7.57
N GLY A 285 14.52 18.99 8.42
CA GLY A 285 15.51 17.94 8.64
C GLY A 285 14.88 16.68 9.23
N GLU A 286 14.08 16.83 10.30
CA GLU A 286 13.36 15.72 10.94
C GLU A 286 12.36 15.08 9.96
N SER A 287 11.65 15.91 9.19
CA SER A 287 10.74 15.42 8.16
C SER A 287 11.44 14.60 7.08
N LEU A 288 12.63 15.02 6.66
CA LEU A 288 13.45 14.30 5.68
C LEU A 288 13.93 12.96 6.24
N LEU A 289 14.40 12.93 7.50
CA LEU A 289 14.81 11.68 8.16
C LEU A 289 13.65 10.70 8.28
N ALA A 290 12.45 11.15 8.69
CA ALA A 290 11.25 10.33 8.73
C ALA A 290 10.82 9.86 7.32
N GLY A 291 10.92 10.74 6.31
CA GLY A 291 10.67 10.39 4.91
C GLY A 291 11.63 9.32 4.38
N LEU A 292 12.89 9.33 4.79
CA LEU A 292 13.86 8.29 4.44
C LEU A 292 13.50 6.95 5.08
N VAL A 293 12.99 6.94 6.32
CA VAL A 293 12.46 5.72 6.98
C VAL A 293 11.33 5.13 6.13
N ILE A 294 10.37 5.94 5.66
CA ILE A 294 9.31 5.50 4.77
C ILE A 294 9.87 4.83 3.51
N ALA A 295 10.84 5.48 2.87
CA ALA A 295 11.48 4.95 1.67
C ALA A 295 12.20 3.61 1.93
N LEU A 296 12.87 3.46 3.05
CA LEU A 296 13.56 2.22 3.44
C LEU A 296 12.56 1.09 3.70
N ILE A 297 11.47 1.33 4.43
CA ILE A 297 10.39 0.35 4.65
C ILE A 297 9.79 -0.07 3.31
N ALA A 298 9.47 0.89 2.44
CA ALA A 298 8.90 0.62 1.13
C ALA A 298 9.83 -0.25 0.27
N MET A 299 11.10 0.13 0.16
CA MET A 299 12.10 -0.64 -0.59
C MET A 299 12.31 -2.05 0.00
N LEU A 300 12.32 -2.18 1.32
CA LEU A 300 12.52 -3.48 1.98
C LEU A 300 11.37 -4.43 1.67
N ILE A 301 10.13 -3.98 1.84
CA ILE A 301 8.94 -4.78 1.58
C ILE A 301 8.82 -5.12 0.10
N ASP A 302 9.09 -4.16 -0.81
CA ASP A 302 9.10 -4.40 -2.25
C ASP A 302 10.10 -5.49 -2.63
N ARG A 303 11.34 -5.38 -2.16
CA ARG A 303 12.39 -6.35 -2.49
C ARG A 303 12.09 -7.74 -1.94
N ILE A 304 11.52 -7.83 -0.72
CA ILE A 304 11.10 -9.10 -0.13
C ILE A 304 9.99 -9.74 -0.98
N THR A 305 8.92 -9.01 -1.29
CA THR A 305 7.79 -9.54 -2.05
C THR A 305 8.17 -9.89 -3.49
N SER A 306 8.97 -9.06 -4.16
CA SER A 306 9.52 -9.33 -5.48
C SER A 306 10.45 -10.55 -5.48
N GLY A 307 11.24 -10.74 -4.42
CA GLY A 307 12.12 -11.89 -4.24
C GLY A 307 11.31 -13.20 -4.19
N PHE A 308 10.28 -13.24 -3.37
CA PHE A 308 9.39 -14.41 -3.31
C PHE A 308 8.67 -14.67 -4.64
N ALA A 309 8.26 -13.63 -5.36
CA ALA A 309 7.63 -13.78 -6.67
C ALA A 309 8.58 -14.40 -7.72
N LYS A 310 9.86 -14.02 -7.70
CA LYS A 310 10.90 -14.56 -8.60
C LYS A 310 11.25 -16.01 -8.28
N HIS A 311 11.52 -16.33 -7.01
CA HIS A 311 11.90 -17.70 -6.60
C HIS A 311 10.82 -18.74 -6.90
N SER A 312 9.56 -18.33 -6.87
CA SER A 312 8.43 -19.21 -7.23
C SER A 312 8.33 -19.53 -8.71
N SER A 313 9.12 -18.88 -9.56
CA SER A 313 9.17 -19.10 -11.01
C SER A 313 10.08 -20.26 -11.42
N ASP A 314 11.05 -20.65 -10.61
CA ASP A 314 11.99 -21.73 -10.88
C ASP A 314 11.48 -23.07 -10.32
N TYR A 315 10.67 -23.76 -11.11
CA TYR A 315 10.11 -25.08 -10.78
C TYR A 315 11.17 -26.18 -10.64
N GLN A 316 12.39 -25.98 -11.15
CA GLN A 316 13.46 -27.00 -11.18
C GLN A 316 14.25 -27.13 -9.87
N THR A 317 14.14 -26.18 -8.95
CA THR A 317 14.91 -26.22 -7.69
C THR A 317 14.15 -26.81 -6.51
N LEU A 318 12.88 -27.18 -6.67
CA LEU A 318 12.02 -27.61 -5.54
C LEU A 318 12.16 -29.08 -5.14
N THR A 319 12.88 -29.92 -5.89
CA THR A 319 12.97 -31.35 -5.61
C THR A 319 14.03 -31.75 -4.57
N ASN A 320 14.88 -30.82 -4.13
CA ASN A 320 16.00 -31.20 -3.23
C ASN A 320 16.04 -30.51 -1.86
N ASN A 321 15.04 -29.74 -1.43
CA ASN A 321 15.19 -28.84 -0.28
C ASN A 321 14.11 -28.92 0.81
N ASP A 322 13.46 -30.04 1.04
CA ASP A 322 12.58 -30.18 2.22
C ASP A 322 13.38 -30.06 3.54
N LEU A 323 14.61 -30.57 3.57
CA LEU A 323 15.52 -30.41 4.72
C LEU A 323 15.89 -28.93 4.95
N SER A 324 16.11 -28.15 3.90
CA SER A 324 16.45 -26.73 4.02
C SER A 324 15.29 -25.89 4.52
N ARG A 325 14.05 -26.22 4.14
CA ARG A 325 12.84 -25.52 4.59
C ARG A 325 12.64 -25.66 6.10
N HIS A 326 12.82 -26.85 6.65
CA HIS A 326 12.75 -27.08 8.10
C HIS A 326 13.92 -26.41 8.84
N ALA A 327 15.10 -26.39 8.23
CA ALA A 327 16.27 -25.70 8.79
C ALA A 327 16.04 -24.19 8.93
N TYR A 328 15.39 -23.52 7.94
CA TYR A 328 15.09 -22.09 8.06
C TYR A 328 14.10 -21.78 9.19
N TRP A 329 13.06 -22.62 9.38
CA TRP A 329 12.15 -22.47 10.52
C TRP A 329 12.85 -22.70 11.84
N PHE A 330 13.73 -23.68 11.92
CA PHE A 330 14.53 -23.94 13.11
C PHE A 330 15.45 -22.77 13.43
N VAL A 331 16.15 -22.23 12.44
CA VAL A 331 17.01 -21.02 12.60
C VAL A 331 16.18 -19.81 13.01
N ALA A 332 14.99 -19.63 12.43
CA ALA A 332 14.10 -18.53 12.78
C ALA A 332 13.70 -18.58 14.26
N ILE A 333 13.22 -19.75 14.71
CA ILE A 333 12.72 -19.92 16.08
C ILE A 333 13.88 -19.89 17.09
N SER A 334 14.93 -20.67 16.84
CA SER A 334 16.08 -20.75 17.77
C SER A 334 16.88 -19.43 17.84
N GLY A 335 17.07 -18.77 16.69
CA GLY A 335 17.75 -17.47 16.63
C GLY A 335 16.94 -16.37 17.31
N SER A 336 15.63 -16.31 17.07
CA SER A 336 14.75 -15.35 17.74
C SER A 336 14.69 -15.57 19.25
N LEU A 337 14.63 -16.82 19.70
CA LEU A 337 14.62 -17.16 21.13
C LEU A 337 15.95 -16.78 21.79
N LEU A 338 17.08 -17.09 21.14
CA LEU A 338 18.40 -16.75 21.65
C LEU A 338 18.58 -15.22 21.76
N LEU A 339 18.16 -14.47 20.74
CA LEU A 339 18.23 -13.01 20.76
C LEU A 339 17.27 -12.41 21.80
N TYR A 340 16.12 -13.02 22.03
CA TYR A 340 15.18 -12.60 23.08
C TYR A 340 15.81 -12.79 24.47
N ILE A 341 16.48 -13.92 24.71
CA ILE A 341 17.21 -14.17 25.97
C ILE A 341 18.37 -13.17 26.13
N LEU A 342 19.14 -12.90 25.05
CA LEU A 342 20.20 -11.90 25.08
C LEU A 342 19.67 -10.50 25.36
N ALA A 343 18.53 -10.12 24.79
CA ALA A 343 17.88 -8.83 25.07
C ALA A 343 17.44 -8.70 26.54
N ALA A 344 17.00 -9.80 27.15
CA ALA A 344 16.68 -9.83 28.58
C ALA A 344 17.92 -9.64 29.49
N LEU A 345 19.11 -10.05 29.00
CA LEU A 345 20.36 -9.91 29.73
C LEU A 345 21.06 -8.57 29.49
N ILE A 346 20.91 -7.99 28.31
CA ILE A 346 21.59 -6.79 27.85
C ILE A 346 20.55 -5.74 27.43
N PRO A 347 20.27 -4.72 28.27
CA PRO A 347 19.19 -3.76 28.03
C PRO A 347 19.25 -3.01 26.69
N ILE A 348 20.45 -2.83 26.12
CA ILE A 348 20.61 -2.15 24.83
C ILE A 348 20.00 -2.95 23.66
N PHE A 349 19.82 -4.26 23.80
CA PHE A 349 19.18 -5.12 22.79
C PHE A 349 17.66 -5.14 22.93
N ASP A 350 17.15 -4.75 24.08
CA ASP A 350 15.71 -4.62 24.30
C ASP A 350 15.20 -3.27 23.78
N VAL A 351 15.74 -2.19 24.33
CA VAL A 351 15.39 -0.81 23.94
C VAL A 351 16.68 -0.04 23.64
N TRP A 352 16.72 0.61 22.49
CA TRP A 352 17.84 1.48 22.13
C TRP A 352 17.90 2.69 23.06
N PRO A 353 19.05 2.99 23.70
CA PRO A 353 19.17 4.15 24.59
C PRO A 353 19.00 5.45 23.82
N ARG A 354 18.14 6.34 24.31
CA ARG A 354 17.90 7.66 23.70
C ARG A 354 19.18 8.50 23.60
N GLU A 355 20.13 8.29 24.48
CA GLU A 355 21.43 8.98 24.48
C GLU A 355 22.30 8.60 23.27
N MET A 356 22.03 7.45 22.64
CA MET A 356 22.71 6.97 21.45
C MET A 356 21.94 7.26 20.16
N GLU A 357 20.78 7.92 20.25
CA GLU A 357 20.05 8.39 19.07
C GLU A 357 20.83 9.52 18.41
N VAL A 358 21.12 9.34 17.12
CA VAL A 358 21.79 10.35 16.31
C VAL A 358 20.74 11.16 15.56
N ASN A 359 20.58 12.41 15.97
CA ASN A 359 19.65 13.31 15.26
C ASN A 359 20.43 14.39 14.49
N PRO A 360 20.79 14.15 13.22
CA PRO A 360 21.45 15.12 12.37
C PRO A 360 20.52 16.23 11.86
N ALA A 361 19.23 16.17 12.19
CA ALA A 361 18.23 17.09 11.69
C ALA A 361 18.51 18.55 12.05
N ARG A 362 19.13 18.82 13.20
CA ARG A 362 19.52 20.18 13.59
C ARG A 362 20.52 20.80 12.61
N VAL A 363 21.52 20.04 12.22
CA VAL A 363 22.51 20.48 11.23
C VAL A 363 21.86 20.66 9.85
N MET A 364 20.93 19.78 9.50
CA MET A 364 20.17 19.86 8.24
C MET A 364 19.23 21.06 8.23
N ASN A 365 18.55 21.35 9.34
CA ASN A 365 17.68 22.54 9.45
C ASN A 365 18.49 23.83 9.32
N GLU A 366 19.65 23.93 9.99
CA GLU A 366 20.55 25.07 9.85
C GLU A 366 21.04 25.22 8.41
N GLY A 367 21.42 24.14 7.74
CA GLY A 367 21.83 24.15 6.33
C GLY A 367 20.72 24.57 5.36
N LEU A 368 19.48 24.13 5.60
CA LEU A 368 18.33 24.48 4.75
C LEU A 368 17.89 25.94 4.93
N THR A 369 18.00 26.50 6.13
CA THR A 369 17.71 27.93 6.39
C THR A 369 18.72 28.86 5.70
N TYR A 370 19.90 28.38 5.30
CA TYR A 370 20.85 29.13 4.48
C TYR A 370 20.53 29.11 2.97
N ILE A 371 19.66 28.19 2.52
CA ILE A 371 19.33 27.98 1.10
C ILE A 371 17.99 28.63 0.72
N ILE A 372 17.11 28.82 1.70
CA ILE A 372 15.79 29.47 1.56
C ILE A 372 15.90 30.96 1.94
#